data_e19ee54d15dbd9dee137cf0bb4b80144
#
_entry.id   e19ee54d15dbd9dee137cf0bb4b80144
#
_cell.length_a   1.000
_cell.length_b   1.000
_cell.length_c   1.000
_cell.angle_alpha   90.00
_cell.angle_beta   90.00
_cell.angle_gamma   90.00
#
_symmetry.space_group_name_H-M   'P 1'
#
loop_
_entity.id
_entity.type
_entity.pdbx_description
1 polymer ?
#
loop_
_entity_poly.entity_id
_entity_poly.type
_entity_poly.pdbx_seq_one_letter_code
_entity_poly.pdbx_strand_id
1 'polypeptide(L)'
;MPDIKYAQTEAVDKGSLKVEVLTNRTRRPIEGAKITISYSGDPDSTVEEVSADDSGMSEKLTLDAPPLEYSMEPSENQPFAQYTVKVTAPGYRPVSISGVQVFSEQLALQQVRMAEENEEENQIDSIVIPVNTLFGNFPAKIAESEIKPVSDSGEIVLSKVVIPEFVVVHDGPPSDPNAANYYVRYRDYIKNVASSEIYSTWPDSTLRANILAIMSFTLNRVYTEWYRNKGYNFTITTSTAYDQKFVYGRNIFQSISDVVEEMFQNYLSRPNVRQPILTQYCDGQRVTCSNWLSQWGSKYLGDQNYETIE
;
A
#
# COMPACT_ATOMS: atom_id res chain seq x y z
N MET A 1 27.30 -0.66 -2.86
CA MET A 1 26.00 -0.83 -3.53
C MET A 1 26.21 -1.93 -4.55
N PRO A 2 25.45 -3.02 -4.56
CA PRO A 2 25.57 -3.99 -5.63
C PRO A 2 25.04 -3.34 -6.91
N ASP A 3 25.82 -3.42 -7.99
CA ASP A 3 25.43 -3.03 -9.34
C ASP A 3 24.22 -3.86 -9.76
N ILE A 4 23.04 -3.24 -9.83
CA ILE A 4 21.87 -3.83 -10.44
C ILE A 4 22.10 -3.79 -11.95
N LYS A 5 22.77 -4.81 -12.48
CA LYS A 5 22.77 -5.08 -13.90
C LYS A 5 21.41 -5.63 -14.27
N TYR A 6 20.56 -4.80 -14.87
CA TYR A 6 19.39 -5.32 -15.59
C TYR A 6 19.89 -6.30 -16.65
N ALA A 7 19.41 -7.53 -16.62
CA ALA A 7 19.66 -8.51 -17.67
C ALA A 7 18.98 -8.00 -18.96
N GLN A 8 19.77 -7.44 -19.86
CA GLN A 8 19.33 -6.86 -21.14
C GLN A 8 18.93 -7.91 -22.21
N THR A 9 18.58 -9.14 -21.83
CA THR A 9 18.31 -10.23 -22.77
C THR A 9 17.09 -11.11 -22.44
N GLU A 10 16.36 -10.88 -21.36
CA GLU A 10 15.11 -11.58 -21.11
C GLU A 10 13.93 -10.80 -21.71
N ALA A 11 12.90 -11.52 -22.14
CA ALA A 11 11.67 -10.92 -22.67
C ALA A 11 11.13 -9.94 -21.64
N VAL A 12 11.03 -8.67 -22.01
CA VAL A 12 10.50 -7.62 -21.15
C VAL A 12 9.00 -7.57 -21.39
N ASP A 13 8.24 -7.83 -20.36
CA ASP A 13 6.79 -7.64 -20.37
C ASP A 13 6.43 -6.16 -20.30
N LYS A 14 5.15 -5.87 -20.39
CA LYS A 14 4.61 -4.52 -20.27
C LYS A 14 3.60 -4.43 -19.14
N GLY A 15 3.71 -3.37 -18.38
CA GLY A 15 2.70 -2.91 -17.46
C GLY A 15 2.18 -1.53 -17.85
N SER A 16 1.33 -0.96 -17.04
CA SER A 16 0.75 0.35 -17.33
C SER A 16 0.80 1.26 -16.11
N LEU A 17 0.86 2.56 -16.36
CA LEU A 17 0.82 3.60 -15.34
C LEU A 17 -0.18 4.69 -15.74
N LYS A 18 -1.00 5.14 -14.78
CA LYS A 18 -1.72 6.41 -14.84
C LYS A 18 -1.30 7.29 -13.68
N VAL A 19 -1.16 8.58 -13.92
CA VAL A 19 -0.82 9.57 -12.90
C VAL A 19 -1.99 10.52 -12.72
N GLU A 20 -2.40 10.74 -11.47
CA GLU A 20 -3.41 11.70 -11.08
C GLU A 20 -2.73 12.87 -10.37
N VAL A 21 -2.92 14.10 -10.87
CA VAL A 21 -2.30 15.31 -10.34
C VAL A 21 -3.36 16.20 -9.70
N LEU A 22 -3.24 16.41 -8.39
CA LEU A 22 -4.20 17.14 -7.58
C LEU A 22 -3.52 18.23 -6.74
N THR A 23 -4.29 19.26 -6.39
CA THR A 23 -3.87 20.22 -5.37
C THR A 23 -3.79 19.54 -4.00
N ASN A 24 -2.79 19.91 -3.18
CA ASN A 24 -2.52 19.26 -1.91
C ASN A 24 -3.71 19.37 -0.93
N ARG A 25 -4.28 20.57 -0.76
CA ARG A 25 -5.35 20.84 0.22
C ARG A 25 -6.73 20.43 -0.26
N THR A 26 -7.11 20.93 -1.45
CA THR A 26 -8.50 20.84 -1.92
C THR A 26 -8.76 19.63 -2.79
N ARG A 27 -7.70 18.90 -3.18
CA ARG A 27 -7.75 17.74 -4.09
C ARG A 27 -8.44 18.08 -5.42
N ARG A 28 -8.29 19.31 -5.91
CA ARG A 28 -8.78 19.71 -7.21
C ARG A 28 -7.81 19.24 -8.29
N PRO A 29 -8.30 18.80 -9.45
CA PRO A 29 -7.45 18.48 -10.59
C PRO A 29 -6.55 19.65 -11.00
N ILE A 30 -5.34 19.33 -11.42
CA ILE A 30 -4.40 20.31 -12.02
C ILE A 30 -4.26 19.97 -13.50
N GLU A 31 -5.06 20.64 -14.34
CA GLU A 31 -5.00 20.51 -15.78
C GLU A 31 -3.66 21.01 -16.34
N GLY A 32 -3.16 20.35 -17.38
CA GLY A 32 -1.95 20.75 -18.08
C GLY A 32 -0.65 20.53 -17.27
N ALA A 33 -0.72 19.89 -16.10
CA ALA A 33 0.49 19.54 -15.35
C ALA A 33 1.38 18.63 -16.21
N LYS A 34 2.65 18.99 -16.34
CA LYS A 34 3.65 18.22 -17.07
C LYS A 34 4.15 17.06 -16.21
N ILE A 35 4.03 15.85 -16.73
CA ILE A 35 4.40 14.60 -16.09
C ILE A 35 5.56 13.98 -16.88
N THR A 36 6.69 13.78 -16.23
CA THR A 36 7.88 13.16 -16.81
C THR A 36 8.16 11.85 -16.10
N ILE A 37 8.33 10.78 -16.87
CA ILE A 37 8.62 9.43 -16.39
C ILE A 37 10.05 9.06 -16.79
N SER A 38 10.83 8.54 -15.82
CA SER A 38 12.17 7.99 -16.07
C SER A 38 12.36 6.72 -15.25
N TYR A 39 13.36 5.90 -15.54
CA TYR A 39 13.75 4.81 -14.66
C TYR A 39 14.30 5.35 -13.35
N SER A 40 13.94 4.75 -12.20
CA SER A 40 14.45 5.21 -10.89
C SER A 40 15.97 5.10 -10.74
N GLY A 41 16.62 4.21 -11.51
CA GLY A 41 18.07 4.07 -11.57
C GLY A 41 18.75 5.09 -12.50
N ASP A 42 17.99 5.75 -13.38
CA ASP A 42 18.46 6.78 -14.32
C ASP A 42 17.42 7.89 -14.47
N PRO A 43 17.30 8.75 -13.46
CA PRO A 43 16.23 9.76 -13.41
C PRO A 43 16.41 10.89 -14.45
N ASP A 44 17.55 11.01 -15.09
CA ASP A 44 17.81 12.01 -16.14
C ASP A 44 17.43 11.51 -17.54
N SER A 45 17.23 10.20 -17.70
CA SER A 45 16.79 9.57 -18.95
C SER A 45 15.28 9.49 -19.01
N THR A 46 14.66 10.48 -19.65
CA THR A 46 13.19 10.50 -19.83
C THR A 46 12.74 9.36 -20.74
N VAL A 47 11.82 8.52 -20.23
CA VAL A 47 11.16 7.45 -20.98
C VAL A 47 9.88 7.95 -21.64
N GLU A 48 9.07 8.70 -20.89
CA GLU A 48 7.80 9.27 -21.35
C GLU A 48 7.61 10.68 -20.80
N GLU A 49 6.93 11.52 -21.59
CA GLU A 49 6.53 12.87 -21.18
C GLU A 49 5.09 13.13 -21.67
N VAL A 50 4.19 13.39 -20.73
CA VAL A 50 2.76 13.63 -21.01
C VAL A 50 2.23 14.79 -20.18
N SER A 51 1.02 15.23 -20.47
CA SER A 51 0.31 16.24 -19.69
C SER A 51 -0.97 15.68 -19.08
N ALA A 52 -1.34 16.19 -17.91
CA ALA A 52 -2.62 15.87 -17.29
C ALA A 52 -3.78 16.55 -18.06
N ASP A 53 -4.90 15.86 -18.18
CA ASP A 53 -6.13 16.37 -18.77
C ASP A 53 -6.93 17.28 -17.80
N ASP A 54 -8.14 17.67 -18.15
CA ASP A 54 -9.04 18.51 -17.35
C ASP A 54 -9.49 17.85 -16.03
N SER A 55 -9.40 16.54 -15.94
CA SER A 55 -9.62 15.79 -14.71
C SER A 55 -8.35 15.55 -13.87
N GLY A 56 -7.21 16.09 -14.29
CA GLY A 56 -5.92 15.93 -13.66
C GLY A 56 -5.26 14.58 -13.95
N MET A 57 -5.79 13.80 -14.88
CA MET A 57 -5.30 12.45 -15.19
C MET A 57 -4.36 12.46 -16.40
N SER A 58 -3.30 11.65 -16.33
CA SER A 58 -2.55 11.31 -17.53
C SER A 58 -3.32 10.33 -18.40
N GLU A 59 -2.96 10.24 -19.67
CA GLU A 59 -3.28 9.06 -20.47
C GLU A 59 -2.65 7.79 -19.84
N LYS A 60 -3.10 6.62 -20.31
CA LYS A 60 -2.53 5.33 -19.89
C LYS A 60 -1.18 5.13 -20.57
N LEU A 61 -0.11 5.18 -19.80
CA LEU A 61 1.25 4.93 -20.25
C LEU A 61 1.53 3.43 -20.24
N THR A 62 2.19 2.92 -21.28
CA THR A 62 2.66 1.52 -21.35
C THR A 62 4.16 1.50 -21.12
N LEU A 63 4.59 0.86 -20.04
CA LEU A 63 5.96 0.86 -19.56
C LEU A 63 6.52 -0.56 -19.49
N ASP A 64 7.82 -0.69 -19.54
CA ASP A 64 8.51 -1.97 -19.38
C ASP A 64 8.32 -2.51 -17.95
N ALA A 65 8.14 -3.83 -17.85
CA ALA A 65 8.02 -4.54 -16.58
C ALA A 65 8.78 -5.87 -16.67
N PRO A 66 9.27 -6.41 -15.54
CA PRO A 66 9.82 -7.75 -15.50
C PRO A 66 8.79 -8.80 -15.89
N PRO A 67 9.23 -10.02 -16.26
CA PRO A 67 8.35 -11.13 -16.59
C PRO A 67 7.32 -11.40 -15.48
N LEU A 68 6.08 -11.72 -15.86
CA LEU A 68 4.98 -12.01 -14.96
C LEU A 68 5.34 -13.09 -13.93
N GLU A 69 6.09 -14.08 -14.35
CA GLU A 69 6.52 -15.23 -13.54
C GLU A 69 7.26 -14.81 -12.26
N TYR A 70 7.97 -13.65 -12.27
CA TYR A 70 8.70 -13.15 -11.09
C TYR A 70 7.76 -12.79 -9.93
N SER A 71 6.50 -12.52 -10.19
CA SER A 71 5.46 -12.27 -9.19
C SER A 71 4.63 -13.49 -8.84
N MET A 72 4.75 -14.59 -9.60
CA MET A 72 3.92 -15.77 -9.46
C MET A 72 4.52 -16.85 -8.56
N GLU A 73 5.83 -16.78 -8.30
CA GLU A 73 6.55 -17.72 -7.43
C GLU A 73 7.48 -16.97 -6.46
N PRO A 74 7.69 -17.52 -5.23
CA PRO A 74 8.64 -16.95 -4.29
C PRO A 74 10.06 -16.99 -4.86
N SER A 75 10.66 -15.84 -5.11
CA SER A 75 12.02 -15.73 -5.63
C SER A 75 12.72 -14.46 -5.15
N GLU A 76 14.02 -14.38 -5.36
CA GLU A 76 14.80 -13.16 -5.11
C GLU A 76 14.72 -12.15 -6.28
N ASN A 77 14.10 -12.53 -7.40
CA ASN A 77 13.88 -11.65 -8.52
C ASN A 77 12.89 -10.54 -8.15
N GLN A 78 13.22 -9.31 -8.52
CA GLN A 78 12.31 -8.19 -8.34
C GLN A 78 11.16 -8.29 -9.35
N PRO A 79 9.89 -8.41 -8.92
CA PRO A 79 8.77 -8.69 -9.82
C PRO A 79 8.16 -7.43 -10.47
N PHE A 80 8.77 -6.26 -10.28
CA PHE A 80 8.31 -4.98 -10.83
C PHE A 80 9.48 -4.12 -11.29
N ALA A 81 9.24 -3.28 -12.28
CA ALA A 81 10.13 -2.17 -12.62
C ALA A 81 9.84 -0.97 -11.70
N GLN A 82 10.86 -0.12 -11.52
CA GLN A 82 10.72 1.10 -10.71
C GLN A 82 10.95 2.34 -11.57
N TYR A 83 9.99 3.26 -11.49
CA TYR A 83 10.02 4.51 -12.23
C TYR A 83 10.03 5.70 -11.28
N THR A 84 10.60 6.81 -11.73
CA THR A 84 10.48 8.12 -11.12
C THR A 84 9.45 8.92 -11.89
N VAL A 85 8.45 9.41 -11.17
CA VAL A 85 7.41 10.31 -11.68
C VAL A 85 7.73 11.71 -11.19
N LYS A 86 8.05 12.63 -12.10
CA LYS A 86 8.28 14.04 -11.81
C LYS A 86 7.15 14.87 -12.40
N VAL A 87 6.54 15.71 -11.58
CA VAL A 87 5.42 16.57 -11.99
C VAL A 87 5.77 18.02 -11.75
N THR A 88 5.48 18.85 -12.76
CA THR A 88 5.63 20.29 -12.69
C THR A 88 4.36 20.96 -13.24
N ALA A 89 3.92 22.06 -12.62
CA ALA A 89 2.82 22.87 -13.09
C ALA A 89 3.06 24.35 -12.74
N PRO A 90 2.65 25.34 -13.58
CA PRO A 90 2.83 26.74 -13.25
C PRO A 90 2.11 27.12 -11.95
N GLY A 91 2.82 27.80 -11.04
CA GLY A 91 2.29 28.24 -9.74
C GLY A 91 2.28 27.16 -8.64
N TYR A 92 2.82 25.98 -8.94
CA TYR A 92 2.92 24.86 -7.99
C TYR A 92 4.37 24.43 -7.77
N ARG A 93 4.68 23.98 -6.56
CA ARG A 93 5.99 23.39 -6.25
C ARG A 93 6.13 22.05 -6.97
N PRO A 94 7.27 21.80 -7.65
CA PRO A 94 7.52 20.51 -8.31
C PRO A 94 7.49 19.36 -7.30
N VAL A 95 7.01 18.18 -7.75
CA VAL A 95 7.01 16.95 -6.96
C VAL A 95 7.73 15.86 -7.73
N SER A 96 8.57 15.10 -7.02
CA SER A 96 9.26 13.92 -7.54
C SER A 96 8.97 12.70 -6.67
N ILE A 97 8.50 11.62 -7.28
CA ILE A 97 8.22 10.34 -6.61
C ILE A 97 9.08 9.27 -7.29
N SER A 98 10.08 8.75 -6.57
CA SER A 98 10.95 7.68 -7.03
C SER A 98 10.50 6.33 -6.49
N GLY A 99 10.72 5.26 -7.25
CA GLY A 99 10.35 3.90 -6.86
C GLY A 99 8.90 3.53 -7.15
N VAL A 100 8.21 4.27 -8.03
CA VAL A 100 6.86 3.91 -8.51
C VAL A 100 6.93 2.53 -9.19
N GLN A 101 6.15 1.58 -8.71
CA GLN A 101 6.23 0.18 -9.12
C GLN A 101 5.26 -0.11 -10.26
N VAL A 102 5.75 -0.79 -11.29
CA VAL A 102 4.98 -1.26 -12.45
C VAL A 102 5.20 -2.76 -12.61
N PHE A 103 4.13 -3.54 -12.43
CA PHE A 103 4.11 -4.98 -12.66
C PHE A 103 3.64 -5.30 -14.08
N SER A 104 4.06 -6.47 -14.58
CA SER A 104 3.53 -7.02 -15.84
C SER A 104 2.01 -7.11 -15.81
N GLU A 105 1.37 -6.69 -16.91
CA GLU A 105 -0.08 -6.74 -17.16
C GLU A 105 -0.95 -5.96 -16.16
N GLN A 106 -0.35 -5.22 -15.23
CA GLN A 106 -1.08 -4.45 -14.22
C GLN A 106 -1.14 -2.96 -14.54
N LEU A 107 -2.22 -2.31 -14.11
CA LEU A 107 -2.36 -0.86 -14.12
C LEU A 107 -1.99 -0.28 -12.75
N ALA A 108 -0.87 0.41 -12.70
CA ALA A 108 -0.46 1.21 -11.57
C ALA A 108 -1.13 2.59 -11.59
N LEU A 109 -1.57 3.07 -10.44
CA LEU A 109 -2.20 4.36 -10.24
C LEU A 109 -1.34 5.19 -9.27
N GLN A 110 -0.72 6.26 -9.76
CA GLN A 110 0.10 7.15 -8.94
C GLN A 110 -0.63 8.48 -8.73
N GLN A 111 -0.98 8.78 -7.50
CA GLN A 111 -1.48 10.09 -7.13
C GLN A 111 -0.32 11.02 -6.76
N VAL A 112 -0.32 12.23 -7.30
CA VAL A 112 0.63 13.30 -6.99
C VAL A 112 -0.14 14.49 -6.45
N ARG A 113 0.28 15.00 -5.29
CA ARG A 113 -0.31 16.19 -4.67
C ARG A 113 0.68 17.32 -4.71
N MET A 114 0.27 18.45 -5.26
CA MET A 114 1.11 19.64 -5.41
C MET A 114 0.58 20.79 -4.55
N ALA A 115 1.46 21.43 -3.78
CA ALA A 115 1.14 22.66 -3.09
C ALA A 115 1.41 23.87 -4.00
N GLU A 116 0.65 24.94 -3.82
CA GLU A 116 0.93 26.22 -4.49
C GLU A 116 2.26 26.80 -3.99
N GLU A 117 2.98 27.51 -4.83
CA GLU A 117 4.29 28.11 -4.48
C GLU A 117 4.22 29.04 -3.25
N ASN A 118 3.06 29.68 -3.05
CA ASN A 118 2.83 30.62 -1.96
C ASN A 118 2.29 29.97 -0.67
N GLU A 119 2.06 28.67 -0.66
CA GLU A 119 1.60 27.97 0.54
C GLU A 119 2.79 27.71 1.47
N GLU A 120 2.67 28.18 2.73
CA GLU A 120 3.64 27.88 3.81
C GLU A 120 3.53 26.43 4.31
N GLU A 121 2.89 25.55 3.58
CA GLU A 121 2.63 24.17 3.97
C GLU A 121 3.88 23.31 3.79
N ASN A 122 4.13 22.41 4.75
CA ASN A 122 5.16 21.37 4.64
C ASN A 122 4.73 20.34 3.59
N GLN A 123 4.98 20.65 2.32
CA GLN A 123 4.85 19.66 1.25
C GLN A 123 6.11 18.79 1.23
N ILE A 124 5.92 17.51 1.07
CA ILE A 124 7.01 16.59 0.73
C ILE A 124 7.20 16.64 -0.79
N ASP A 125 8.20 17.39 -1.23
CA ASP A 125 8.47 17.59 -2.66
C ASP A 125 9.22 16.42 -3.29
N SER A 126 9.83 15.55 -2.47
CA SER A 126 10.52 14.34 -2.90
C SER A 126 10.10 13.15 -2.05
N ILE A 127 9.54 12.13 -2.70
CA ILE A 127 9.08 10.90 -2.07
C ILE A 127 9.90 9.75 -2.66
N VAL A 128 10.37 8.85 -1.79
CA VAL A 128 11.05 7.62 -2.20
C VAL A 128 10.22 6.42 -1.72
N ILE A 129 9.67 5.67 -2.66
CA ILE A 129 8.99 4.41 -2.38
C ILE A 129 10.05 3.32 -2.26
N PRO A 130 10.22 2.70 -1.09
CA PRO A 130 11.23 1.66 -0.91
C PRO A 130 10.88 0.41 -1.72
N VAL A 131 11.91 -0.33 -2.12
CA VAL A 131 11.75 -1.66 -2.71
C VAL A 131 11.04 -2.55 -1.71
N ASN A 132 10.01 -3.24 -2.15
CA ASN A 132 9.24 -4.17 -1.35
C ASN A 132 8.99 -5.46 -2.11
N THR A 133 9.65 -6.52 -1.68
CA THR A 133 9.39 -7.88 -2.18
C THR A 133 8.81 -8.72 -1.05
N LEU A 134 7.97 -9.71 -1.41
CA LEU A 134 7.43 -10.69 -0.45
C LEU A 134 8.43 -11.79 -0.12
N PHE A 135 9.65 -11.64 -0.60
CA PHE A 135 10.76 -12.57 -0.33
C PHE A 135 11.90 -11.80 0.33
N GLY A 136 11.78 -11.55 1.63
CA GLY A 136 12.72 -10.73 2.40
C GLY A 136 12.76 -11.09 3.88
N ASN A 137 13.67 -10.45 4.62
CA ASN A 137 13.75 -10.58 6.08
C ASN A 137 12.88 -9.50 6.72
N PHE A 138 11.73 -9.91 7.22
CA PHE A 138 10.84 -9.02 7.97
C PHE A 138 11.02 -9.22 9.47
N PRO A 139 10.85 -8.19 10.30
CA PRO A 139 10.89 -8.33 11.75
C PRO A 139 9.77 -9.26 12.22
N ALA A 140 10.08 -10.08 13.22
CA ALA A 140 9.07 -10.93 13.85
C ALA A 140 7.94 -10.09 14.44
N LYS A 141 6.69 -10.52 14.23
CA LYS A 141 5.52 -9.89 14.84
C LYS A 141 5.61 -9.98 16.35
N ILE A 142 5.28 -8.89 17.04
CA ILE A 142 5.14 -8.86 18.49
C ILE A 142 3.84 -9.59 18.84
N ALA A 143 3.94 -10.61 19.67
CA ALA A 143 2.81 -11.42 20.08
C ALA A 143 1.82 -10.59 20.90
N GLU A 144 0.55 -10.70 20.56
CA GLU A 144 -0.55 -10.11 21.31
C GLU A 144 -1.79 -10.99 21.29
N SER A 145 -2.67 -10.82 22.27
CA SER A 145 -3.94 -11.56 22.34
C SER A 145 -4.87 -11.10 21.22
N GLU A 146 -5.47 -12.06 20.50
CA GLU A 146 -6.47 -11.76 19.48
C GLU A 146 -7.70 -11.07 20.07
N ILE A 147 -8.23 -11.61 21.17
CA ILE A 147 -9.36 -11.03 21.88
C ILE A 147 -8.86 -10.13 23.00
N LYS A 148 -9.19 -8.86 22.91
CA LYS A 148 -8.86 -7.89 23.94
C LYS A 148 -9.95 -7.93 25.02
N PRO A 149 -9.59 -8.08 26.31
CA PRO A 149 -10.56 -8.06 27.38
C PRO A 149 -11.25 -6.69 27.43
N VAL A 150 -12.57 -6.68 27.69
CA VAL A 150 -13.31 -5.46 28.00
C VAL A 150 -13.03 -5.12 29.46
N SER A 151 -12.09 -4.21 29.69
CA SER A 151 -12.08 -3.23 30.76
C SER A 151 -11.80 -3.58 32.23
N ASP A 152 -11.14 -4.64 32.62
CA ASP A 152 -10.49 -4.61 33.95
C ASP A 152 -9.22 -3.75 33.97
N SER A 153 -8.71 -3.41 32.76
CA SER A 153 -7.52 -2.59 32.54
C SER A 153 -7.79 -1.11 32.26
N GLY A 154 -9.07 -0.69 32.18
CA GLY A 154 -9.44 0.68 31.76
C GLY A 154 -9.41 0.89 30.25
N GLU A 155 -9.19 -0.13 29.46
CA GLU A 155 -9.22 -0.06 28.00
C GLU A 155 -10.66 0.19 27.49
N ILE A 156 -10.79 1.15 26.58
CA ILE A 156 -12.07 1.47 25.94
C ILE A 156 -12.18 0.63 24.69
N VAL A 157 -13.23 -0.19 24.61
CA VAL A 157 -13.63 -0.89 23.40
C VAL A 157 -14.91 -0.26 22.87
N LEU A 158 -15.00 -0.03 21.57
CA LEU A 158 -16.22 0.54 20.98
C LEU A 158 -17.42 -0.39 21.19
N SER A 159 -18.60 0.18 21.41
CA SER A 159 -19.84 -0.59 21.60
C SER A 159 -20.30 -1.34 20.34
N LYS A 160 -19.83 -0.92 19.17
CA LYS A 160 -20.09 -1.52 17.86
C LYS A 160 -18.87 -1.36 16.96
N VAL A 161 -18.75 -2.22 15.94
CA VAL A 161 -17.76 -2.05 14.87
C VAL A 161 -18.14 -0.85 14.03
N VAL A 162 -17.18 0.04 13.83
CA VAL A 162 -17.32 1.24 13.00
C VAL A 162 -16.26 1.20 11.93
N ILE A 163 -16.65 1.40 10.69
CA ILE A 163 -15.72 1.64 9.60
C ILE A 163 -15.41 3.14 9.63
N PRO A 164 -14.16 3.53 9.98
CA PRO A 164 -13.83 4.94 10.11
C PRO A 164 -13.72 5.60 8.73
N GLU A 165 -13.96 6.88 8.65
CA GLU A 165 -13.65 7.64 7.43
C GLU A 165 -12.13 7.79 7.27
N PHE A 166 -11.41 8.02 8.37
CA PHE A 166 -9.97 8.19 8.42
C PHE A 166 -9.33 7.30 9.49
N VAL A 167 -8.10 6.88 9.22
CA VAL A 167 -7.17 6.33 10.21
C VAL A 167 -5.97 7.26 10.35
N VAL A 168 -5.45 7.37 11.57
CA VAL A 168 -4.21 8.10 11.84
C VAL A 168 -3.07 7.10 11.84
N VAL A 169 -2.18 7.22 10.86
CA VAL A 169 -1.06 6.30 10.63
C VAL A 169 0.22 6.93 11.20
N HIS A 170 0.84 6.27 12.15
CA HIS A 170 2.13 6.66 12.72
C HIS A 170 3.27 6.03 11.91
N ASP A 171 4.16 6.87 11.35
CA ASP A 171 5.19 6.43 10.41
C ASP A 171 6.45 5.89 11.10
N GLY A 172 6.28 4.89 11.93
CA GLY A 172 7.37 4.27 12.68
C GLY A 172 6.87 3.31 13.75
N PRO A 173 7.76 2.78 14.59
CA PRO A 173 7.36 2.01 15.76
C PRO A 173 6.65 2.90 16.79
N PRO A 174 5.74 2.36 17.62
CA PRO A 174 4.94 3.16 18.56
C PRO A 174 5.76 4.03 19.53
N SER A 175 7.00 3.63 19.79
CA SER A 175 7.90 4.32 20.72
C SER A 175 8.68 5.49 20.10
N ASP A 176 8.57 5.75 18.81
CA ASP A 176 9.25 6.85 18.14
C ASP A 176 8.43 8.14 18.23
N PRO A 177 8.75 9.10 19.12
CA PRO A 177 7.98 10.33 19.28
C PRO A 177 8.19 11.32 18.14
N ASN A 178 9.19 11.10 17.27
CA ASN A 178 9.52 11.99 16.15
C ASN A 178 8.89 11.54 14.84
N ALA A 179 8.32 10.35 14.79
CA ALA A 179 7.66 9.82 13.60
C ALA A 179 6.41 10.64 13.25
N ALA A 180 6.22 10.90 11.97
CA ALA A 180 5.08 11.65 11.46
C ALA A 180 3.76 10.88 11.65
N ASN A 181 2.66 11.61 11.82
CA ASN A 181 1.32 11.06 11.80
C ASN A 181 0.59 11.53 10.54
N TYR A 182 0.11 10.56 9.73
CA TYR A 182 -0.66 10.84 8.52
C TYR A 182 -2.14 10.57 8.74
N TYR A 183 -2.99 11.52 8.35
CA TYR A 183 -4.44 11.33 8.29
C TYR A 183 -4.80 10.75 6.92
N VAL A 184 -5.14 9.46 6.88
CA VAL A 184 -5.38 8.72 5.65
C VAL A 184 -6.82 8.23 5.63
N ARG A 185 -7.55 8.40 4.52
CA ARG A 185 -8.87 7.80 4.38
C ARG A 185 -8.76 6.29 4.50
N TYR A 186 -9.70 5.66 5.19
CA TYR A 186 -9.67 4.22 5.46
C TYR A 186 -9.45 3.38 4.18
N ARG A 187 -10.20 3.67 3.11
CA ARG A 187 -10.04 2.94 1.84
C ARG A 187 -8.66 3.15 1.22
N ASP A 188 -8.15 4.37 1.23
CA ASP A 188 -6.83 4.69 0.70
C ASP A 188 -5.73 3.99 1.53
N TYR A 189 -5.92 3.88 2.85
CA TYR A 189 -5.05 3.12 3.72
C TYR A 189 -5.02 1.63 3.34
N ILE A 190 -6.18 1.00 3.19
CA ILE A 190 -6.27 -0.43 2.82
C ILE A 190 -5.66 -0.69 1.44
N LYS A 191 -5.94 0.16 0.44
CA LYS A 191 -5.34 0.06 -0.90
C LYS A 191 -3.82 0.16 -0.84
N ASN A 192 -3.30 1.09 -0.05
CA ASN A 192 -1.86 1.30 0.13
C ASN A 192 -1.20 0.08 0.79
N VAL A 193 -1.75 -0.40 1.91
CA VAL A 193 -1.24 -1.58 2.62
C VAL A 193 -1.27 -2.81 1.71
N ALA A 194 -2.39 -3.09 1.06
CA ALA A 194 -2.51 -4.23 0.15
C ALA A 194 -1.49 -4.13 -1.00
N SER A 195 -1.34 -2.94 -1.61
CA SER A 195 -0.32 -2.71 -2.64
C SER A 195 1.13 -2.81 -2.11
N SER A 196 1.33 -2.75 -0.78
CA SER A 196 2.64 -2.89 -0.13
C SER A 196 2.94 -4.32 0.34
N GLU A 197 1.93 -5.15 0.51
CA GLU A 197 2.05 -6.45 1.18
C GLU A 197 1.66 -7.65 0.31
N ILE A 198 0.99 -7.45 -0.83
CA ILE A 198 0.68 -8.52 -1.80
C ILE A 198 0.93 -8.05 -3.23
N TYR A 199 1.05 -8.99 -4.15
CA TYR A 199 1.25 -8.65 -5.57
C TYR A 199 -0.09 -8.56 -6.29
N SER A 200 -0.28 -7.48 -7.04
CA SER A 200 -1.50 -7.19 -7.81
C SER A 200 -1.77 -8.18 -8.96
N THR A 201 -0.78 -8.98 -9.30
CA THR A 201 -0.83 -10.04 -10.32
C THR A 201 -1.47 -11.34 -9.84
N TRP A 202 -1.72 -11.47 -8.52
CA TRP A 202 -2.27 -12.69 -7.94
C TRP A 202 -3.74 -12.89 -8.29
N PRO A 203 -4.27 -14.14 -8.21
CA PRO A 203 -5.67 -14.43 -8.46
C PRO A 203 -6.62 -13.57 -7.62
N ASP A 204 -7.80 -13.26 -8.16
CA ASP A 204 -8.80 -12.41 -7.48
C ASP A 204 -9.20 -12.97 -6.10
N SER A 205 -9.43 -14.29 -5.99
CA SER A 205 -9.73 -14.92 -4.70
C SER A 205 -8.61 -14.74 -3.67
N THR A 206 -7.35 -14.78 -4.10
CA THR A 206 -6.18 -14.50 -3.25
C THR A 206 -6.13 -13.04 -2.82
N LEU A 207 -6.36 -12.09 -3.75
CA LEU A 207 -6.42 -10.67 -3.42
C LEU A 207 -7.51 -10.40 -2.38
N ARG A 208 -8.71 -10.95 -2.58
CA ARG A 208 -9.86 -10.82 -1.65
C ARG A 208 -9.55 -11.37 -0.26
N ALA A 209 -8.97 -12.57 -0.17
CA ALA A 209 -8.63 -13.19 1.11
C ALA A 209 -7.63 -12.33 1.92
N ASN A 210 -6.57 -11.87 1.27
CA ASN A 210 -5.56 -11.02 1.91
C ASN A 210 -6.09 -9.63 2.27
N ILE A 211 -6.86 -9.00 1.39
CA ILE A 211 -7.47 -7.69 1.65
C ILE A 211 -8.47 -7.79 2.81
N LEU A 212 -9.26 -8.86 2.89
CA LEU A 212 -10.18 -9.11 4.00
C LEU A 212 -9.43 -9.26 5.33
N ALA A 213 -8.28 -9.93 5.32
CA ALA A 213 -7.41 -10.03 6.49
C ALA A 213 -6.85 -8.65 6.88
N ILE A 214 -6.34 -7.87 5.93
CA ILE A 214 -5.83 -6.51 6.14
C ILE A 214 -6.90 -5.61 6.75
N MET A 215 -8.13 -5.64 6.22
CA MET A 215 -9.26 -4.85 6.74
C MET A 215 -9.65 -5.27 8.16
N SER A 216 -9.73 -6.58 8.42
CA SER A 216 -10.10 -7.10 9.73
C SER A 216 -9.08 -6.72 10.80
N PHE A 217 -7.79 -6.80 10.49
CA PHE A 217 -6.71 -6.34 11.35
C PHE A 217 -6.86 -4.83 11.67
N THR A 218 -7.04 -4.01 10.65
CA THR A 218 -7.19 -2.56 10.81
C THR A 218 -8.41 -2.22 11.67
N LEU A 219 -9.55 -2.87 11.41
CA LEU A 219 -10.77 -2.68 12.19
C LEU A 219 -10.66 -3.20 13.62
N ASN A 220 -9.82 -4.22 13.88
CA ASN A 220 -9.50 -4.61 15.25
C ASN A 220 -8.80 -3.47 16.01
N ARG A 221 -7.82 -2.81 15.37
CA ARG A 221 -7.13 -1.65 15.96
C ARG A 221 -8.08 -0.49 16.28
N VAL A 222 -9.01 -0.21 15.38
CA VAL A 222 -10.05 0.81 15.55
C VAL A 222 -11.01 0.41 16.66
N TYR A 223 -11.55 -0.81 16.62
CA TYR A 223 -12.57 -1.28 17.56
C TYR A 223 -12.05 -1.33 19.00
N THR A 224 -10.81 -1.76 19.20
CA THR A 224 -10.18 -1.90 20.52
C THR A 224 -9.55 -0.60 21.02
N GLU A 225 -9.54 0.46 20.22
CA GLU A 225 -8.82 1.72 20.53
C GLU A 225 -7.38 1.46 21.00
N TRP A 226 -6.72 0.45 20.37
CA TRP A 226 -5.51 -0.21 20.84
C TRP A 226 -4.39 0.74 21.26
N TYR A 227 -4.10 1.74 20.44
CA TYR A 227 -3.06 2.72 20.75
C TYR A 227 -3.57 3.87 21.61
N ARG A 228 -4.79 4.33 21.40
CA ARG A 228 -5.39 5.42 22.17
C ARG A 228 -5.55 5.06 23.64
N ASN A 229 -5.92 3.82 23.94
CA ASN A 229 -5.97 3.30 25.33
C ASN A 229 -4.60 3.27 26.02
N LYS A 230 -3.50 3.32 25.24
CA LYS A 230 -2.13 3.42 25.74
C LYS A 230 -1.59 4.85 25.77
N GLY A 231 -2.45 5.84 25.53
CA GLY A 231 -2.07 7.25 25.56
C GLY A 231 -1.47 7.80 24.26
N TYR A 232 -1.50 7.02 23.17
CA TYR A 232 -1.04 7.49 21.86
C TYR A 232 -2.16 8.23 21.11
N ASN A 233 -1.77 9.10 20.17
CA ASN A 233 -2.70 9.90 19.37
C ASN A 233 -2.88 9.39 17.93
N PHE A 234 -2.59 8.11 17.68
CA PHE A 234 -2.72 7.46 16.37
C PHE A 234 -3.54 6.16 16.47
N THR A 235 -3.97 5.66 15.31
CA THR A 235 -4.79 4.45 15.18
C THR A 235 -3.94 3.20 14.94
N ILE A 236 -2.90 3.32 14.11
CA ILE A 236 -2.11 2.21 13.61
C ILE A 236 -0.71 2.71 13.23
N THR A 237 0.27 1.81 13.13
CA THR A 237 1.65 2.15 12.77
C THR A 237 2.06 1.57 11.42
N THR A 238 3.16 2.08 10.83
CA THR A 238 3.77 1.51 9.63
C THR A 238 4.75 0.37 9.94
N SER A 239 5.01 0.10 11.23
CA SER A 239 5.93 -0.93 11.66
C SER A 239 5.34 -2.33 11.50
N THR A 240 5.91 -3.15 10.62
CA THR A 240 5.45 -4.53 10.39
C THR A 240 5.66 -5.47 11.57
N ALA A 241 6.46 -5.08 12.57
CA ALA A 241 6.55 -5.83 13.83
C ALA A 241 5.28 -5.69 14.69
N TYR A 242 4.60 -4.56 14.58
CA TYR A 242 3.38 -4.23 15.34
C TYR A 242 2.12 -4.34 14.49
N ASP A 243 2.15 -3.75 13.30
CA ASP A 243 0.97 -3.59 12.46
C ASP A 243 1.27 -3.95 10.99
N GLN A 244 0.97 -3.05 10.06
CA GLN A 244 0.90 -3.28 8.63
C GLN A 244 1.83 -2.33 7.87
N LYS A 245 2.26 -2.74 6.67
CA LYS A 245 3.17 -1.94 5.86
C LYS A 245 2.41 -0.87 5.06
N PHE A 246 2.26 0.30 5.64
CA PHE A 246 1.86 1.50 4.90
C PHE A 246 3.10 2.23 4.40
N VAL A 247 3.07 2.77 3.17
CA VAL A 247 4.17 3.57 2.59
C VAL A 247 3.58 4.88 2.06
N TYR A 248 3.97 6.00 2.65
CA TYR A 248 3.48 7.31 2.22
C TYR A 248 3.80 7.57 0.75
N GLY A 249 2.79 8.00 -0.02
CA GLY A 249 2.94 8.39 -1.43
C GLY A 249 3.13 7.27 -2.45
N ARG A 250 3.10 5.98 -2.01
CA ARG A 250 3.23 4.89 -2.97
C ARG A 250 2.05 4.80 -3.93
N ASN A 251 2.32 4.31 -5.15
CA ASN A 251 1.29 3.96 -6.11
C ASN A 251 0.46 2.74 -5.64
N ILE A 252 -0.79 2.70 -6.04
CA ILE A 252 -1.68 1.56 -5.86
C ILE A 252 -1.91 0.85 -7.20
N PHE A 253 -2.58 -0.31 -7.18
CA PHE A 253 -2.91 -1.05 -8.41
C PHE A 253 -4.42 -1.13 -8.59
N GLN A 254 -4.87 -1.05 -9.84
CA GLN A 254 -6.31 -1.04 -10.16
C GLN A 254 -7.02 -2.28 -9.65
N SER A 255 -6.46 -3.49 -9.85
CA SER A 255 -7.03 -4.74 -9.36
C SER A 255 -7.25 -4.74 -7.84
N ILE A 256 -6.28 -4.24 -7.07
CA ILE A 256 -6.39 -4.09 -5.61
C ILE A 256 -7.43 -3.03 -5.25
N SER A 257 -7.43 -1.90 -5.97
CA SER A 257 -8.40 -0.82 -5.76
C SER A 257 -9.84 -1.30 -5.93
N ASP A 258 -10.10 -2.08 -6.97
CA ASP A 258 -11.43 -2.60 -7.30
C ASP A 258 -11.94 -3.55 -6.20
N VAL A 259 -11.10 -4.48 -5.75
CA VAL A 259 -11.45 -5.39 -4.65
C VAL A 259 -11.74 -4.62 -3.35
N VAL A 260 -10.91 -3.61 -3.01
CA VAL A 260 -11.16 -2.79 -1.80
C VAL A 260 -12.49 -2.04 -1.91
N GLU A 261 -12.80 -1.42 -3.07
CA GLU A 261 -14.08 -0.71 -3.24
C GLU A 261 -15.29 -1.63 -3.13
N GLU A 262 -15.18 -2.87 -3.61
CA GLU A 262 -16.26 -3.85 -3.52
C GLU A 262 -16.51 -4.31 -2.08
N MET A 263 -15.45 -4.50 -1.29
CA MET A 263 -15.58 -5.20 -0.01
C MET A 263 -15.18 -4.38 1.23
N PHE A 264 -14.98 -3.06 1.13
CA PHE A 264 -14.49 -2.21 2.25
C PHE A 264 -15.36 -2.23 3.51
N GLN A 265 -16.60 -2.73 3.44
CA GLN A 265 -17.50 -2.87 4.58
C GLN A 265 -17.42 -4.26 5.25
N ASN A 266 -16.65 -5.17 4.68
CA ASN A 266 -16.55 -6.53 5.16
C ASN A 266 -15.41 -6.67 6.17
N TYR A 267 -15.58 -7.55 7.11
CA TYR A 267 -14.52 -7.95 8.05
C TYR A 267 -14.83 -9.35 8.61
N LEU A 268 -13.80 -9.98 9.14
CA LEU A 268 -13.91 -11.27 9.80
C LEU A 268 -14.17 -11.10 11.29
N SER A 269 -15.11 -11.88 11.82
CA SER A 269 -15.36 -12.00 13.25
C SER A 269 -15.56 -13.47 13.63
N ARG A 270 -15.27 -13.81 14.88
CA ARG A 270 -15.60 -15.14 15.39
C ARG A 270 -17.09 -15.25 15.73
N PRO A 271 -17.68 -16.44 15.63
CA PRO A 271 -19.06 -16.64 16.05
C PRO A 271 -19.29 -16.12 17.47
N ASN A 272 -20.34 -15.33 17.64
CA ASN A 272 -20.72 -14.71 18.92
C ASN A 272 -19.73 -13.69 19.50
N VAL A 273 -18.71 -13.30 18.77
CA VAL A 273 -17.76 -12.23 19.15
C VAL A 273 -17.95 -11.04 18.22
N ARG A 274 -18.23 -9.85 18.76
CA ARG A 274 -18.40 -8.63 17.94
C ARG A 274 -17.09 -8.08 17.42
N GLN A 275 -16.01 -8.29 18.16
CA GLN A 275 -14.70 -7.78 17.82
C GLN A 275 -14.22 -8.36 16.47
N PRO A 276 -13.75 -7.51 15.53
CA PRO A 276 -13.06 -7.98 14.34
C PRO A 276 -11.84 -8.84 14.74
N ILE A 277 -11.60 -9.91 14.00
CA ILE A 277 -10.43 -10.76 14.25
C ILE A 277 -9.15 -9.94 14.06
N LEU A 278 -8.19 -10.07 14.95
CA LEU A 278 -6.82 -9.62 14.73
C LEU A 278 -6.13 -10.61 13.78
N THR A 279 -6.45 -10.48 12.50
CA THR A 279 -5.98 -11.35 11.42
C THR A 279 -4.50 -11.12 11.15
N GLN A 280 -3.64 -11.81 11.86
CA GLN A 280 -2.21 -11.78 11.56
C GLN A 280 -1.90 -12.61 10.31
N TYR A 281 -0.88 -12.22 9.59
CA TYR A 281 -0.41 -12.89 8.38
C TYR A 281 1.10 -12.79 8.25
N CYS A 282 1.69 -13.68 7.46
CA CYS A 282 3.11 -13.69 7.13
C CYS A 282 3.30 -14.17 5.69
N ASP A 283 4.53 -14.09 5.17
CA ASP A 283 4.84 -14.54 3.81
C ASP A 283 4.56 -16.04 3.61
N GLY A 284 4.79 -16.86 4.63
CA GLY A 284 4.60 -18.31 4.59
C GLY A 284 5.70 -19.06 3.84
N GLN A 285 6.83 -18.41 3.54
CA GLN A 285 8.01 -18.99 2.90
C GLN A 285 9.24 -18.94 3.80
N ARG A 286 9.66 -17.77 4.22
CA ARG A 286 10.78 -17.56 5.14
C ARG A 286 10.34 -17.58 6.61
N VAL A 287 9.08 -17.23 6.85
CA VAL A 287 8.46 -17.23 8.17
C VAL A 287 7.33 -18.25 8.20
N THR A 288 7.34 -19.14 9.19
CA THR A 288 6.24 -20.09 9.42
C THR A 288 5.04 -19.36 10.01
N CYS A 289 3.91 -19.41 9.33
CA CYS A 289 2.65 -18.82 9.78
C CYS A 289 1.89 -19.80 10.69
N SER A 290 2.17 -19.80 11.98
CA SER A 290 1.43 -20.65 12.94
C SER A 290 0.07 -20.03 13.22
N ASN A 291 -1.01 -20.60 12.66
CA ASN A 291 -2.41 -20.14 12.80
C ASN A 291 -2.68 -18.73 12.22
N TRP A 292 -1.80 -18.24 11.35
CA TRP A 292 -1.96 -16.97 10.62
C TRP A 292 -2.19 -17.24 9.15
N LEU A 293 -2.71 -16.25 8.42
CA LEU A 293 -2.81 -16.33 6.98
C LEU A 293 -1.40 -16.38 6.37
N SER A 294 -1.14 -17.40 5.54
CA SER A 294 0.04 -17.46 4.70
C SER A 294 -0.25 -16.76 3.36
N GLN A 295 0.48 -15.68 3.05
CA GLN A 295 0.27 -14.93 1.81
C GLN A 295 0.54 -15.81 0.58
N TRP A 296 1.69 -16.45 0.50
CA TRP A 296 2.00 -17.41 -0.59
C TRP A 296 1.13 -18.67 -0.54
N GLY A 297 0.73 -19.11 0.67
CA GLY A 297 -0.20 -20.21 0.82
C GLY A 297 -1.58 -19.89 0.20
N SER A 298 -2.11 -18.69 0.44
CA SER A 298 -3.36 -18.24 -0.17
C SER A 298 -3.26 -18.10 -1.69
N LYS A 299 -2.09 -17.66 -2.20
CA LYS A 299 -1.83 -17.60 -3.63
C LYS A 299 -1.84 -18.99 -4.25
N TYR A 300 -1.18 -19.96 -3.63
CA TYR A 300 -1.18 -21.34 -4.07
C TYR A 300 -2.60 -21.97 -4.14
N LEU A 301 -3.46 -21.68 -3.16
CA LEU A 301 -4.86 -22.08 -3.19
C LEU A 301 -5.65 -21.39 -4.30
N GLY A 302 -5.44 -20.07 -4.47
CA GLY A 302 -6.09 -19.32 -5.55
C GLY A 302 -5.72 -19.83 -6.94
N ASP A 303 -4.47 -20.24 -7.16
CA ASP A 303 -4.04 -20.89 -8.42
C ASP A 303 -4.76 -22.22 -8.69
N GLN A 304 -5.22 -22.89 -7.63
CA GLN A 304 -6.03 -24.11 -7.72
C GLN A 304 -7.53 -23.83 -7.80
N ASN A 305 -7.93 -22.58 -7.99
CA ASN A 305 -9.32 -22.11 -8.06
C ASN A 305 -10.12 -22.30 -6.77
N TYR A 306 -9.47 -22.30 -5.60
CA TYR A 306 -10.20 -22.18 -4.34
C TYR A 306 -10.81 -20.79 -4.20
N GLU A 307 -11.99 -20.74 -3.62
CA GLU A 307 -12.69 -19.50 -3.36
C GLU A 307 -12.14 -18.79 -2.12
N THR A 308 -12.39 -17.48 -2.00
CA THR A 308 -11.89 -16.65 -0.90
C THR A 308 -12.25 -17.17 0.49
N ILE A 309 -13.41 -17.81 0.63
CA ILE A 309 -13.97 -18.25 1.91
C ILE A 309 -13.62 -19.71 2.28
N GLU A 310 -12.96 -20.41 1.41
CA GLU A 310 -12.46 -21.77 1.64
C GLU A 310 -11.05 -21.75 2.24
#